data_11fcec2fed39e53b487634cd2d711938
#
_entry.id   11fcec2fed39e53b487634cd2d711938
#
_cell.length_a   1.000
_cell.length_b   1.000
_cell.length_c   1.000
_cell.angle_alpha   90.00
_cell.angle_beta   90.00
_cell.angle_gamma   90.00
#
_symmetry.space_group_name_H-M   'P 1'
#
loop_
_entity.id
_entity.type
_entity.pdbx_description
1 polymer ?
#
loop_
_entity_poly.entity_id
_entity_poly.type
_entity_poly.pdbx_seq_one_letter_code
_entity_poly.pdbx_strand_id
1 'polypeptide(L)'
;MSRRTGQDGYIERSGKWWVVRWWEDVPGQHERSHKRAKICPISGVGKLSASERKRRAREIVAESGADSVEHFNKVVQQQKKDCVTFKQQASRWLEHLRKRKRKPVAPETIDEWERILNKEINPQIGEHPVSVVDNGVLKKLVTLMADKGMSGKTIENYLQVPKMVVASVVDGDGNQVYPRKWNHEFMDVPLVEKSKQNTPSFSSEVMTGLAKWKKPKERMLFVLCGATGLRISEALGIEIDKHISFDFRTISVRQQARHCKVKTRLKTTNALRDVDIHPAISSLLKAFVGERKSGFLFASRTGKPLSSSNIIRRHLHPALNELNFINPHTGTHKAGNHAFRRFRNTYLKNYTECPKGLYEYWLGHAGKDMSDLYDKIREDVPFRKMWAEKSGFGFELPSVVPNVPKKEDQSEAAKAA
;
A
#
# COMPACT_ATOMS: atom_id res chain seq x y z
N MET A 1 40.57 -4.61 3.63
CA MET A 1 40.96 -4.48 5.06
C MET A 1 42.33 -5.13 5.29
N SER A 2 43.20 -4.51 6.08
CA SER A 2 44.45 -5.13 6.58
C SER A 2 44.17 -5.81 7.91
N ARG A 3 44.78 -7.01 8.10
CA ARG A 3 44.67 -7.74 9.35
C ARG A 3 45.34 -6.94 10.47
N ARG A 4 44.69 -6.84 11.64
CA ARG A 4 45.32 -6.38 12.88
C ARG A 4 46.00 -7.51 13.60
N THR A 5 47.17 -7.24 14.18
CA THR A 5 47.91 -8.19 14.96
C THR A 5 48.46 -7.53 16.22
N GLY A 6 48.56 -8.25 17.31
CA GLY A 6 49.27 -7.82 18.53
C GLY A 6 48.49 -6.81 19.38
N GLN A 7 47.17 -6.93 19.48
CA GLN A 7 46.40 -6.13 20.43
C GLN A 7 46.64 -6.65 21.86
N ASP A 8 47.24 -5.83 22.72
CA ASP A 8 47.35 -6.10 24.16
C ASP A 8 46.06 -5.81 24.95
N GLY A 9 45.12 -5.07 24.33
CA GLY A 9 43.92 -4.56 24.97
C GLY A 9 44.18 -3.31 25.83
N TYR A 10 43.24 -2.38 25.80
CA TYR A 10 43.27 -1.17 26.64
C TYR A 10 42.55 -1.43 27.94
N ILE A 11 43.25 -1.26 29.11
CA ILE A 11 42.69 -1.52 30.42
C ILE A 11 42.19 -0.23 31.05
N GLU A 12 40.91 -0.21 31.45
CA GLU A 12 40.25 0.95 32.10
C GLU A 12 39.42 0.50 33.30
N ARG A 13 39.01 1.49 34.14
CA ARG A 13 38.08 1.25 35.23
C ARG A 13 36.65 1.42 34.74
N SER A 14 35.77 0.50 35.07
CA SER A 14 34.36 0.58 34.77
C SER A 14 33.52 0.15 35.99
N GLY A 15 32.99 1.12 36.73
CA GLY A 15 32.31 0.87 38.00
C GLY A 15 33.24 0.21 39.03
N LYS A 16 32.88 -1.00 39.52
CA LYS A 16 33.62 -1.78 40.49
C LYS A 16 34.67 -2.74 39.88
N TRP A 17 34.85 -2.69 38.56
CA TRP A 17 35.67 -3.65 37.82
C TRP A 17 36.79 -2.98 37.01
N TRP A 18 37.92 -3.68 36.87
CA TRP A 18 38.85 -3.45 35.78
C TRP A 18 38.31 -4.17 34.56
N VAL A 19 38.31 -3.49 33.39
CA VAL A 19 37.84 -4.05 32.12
C VAL A 19 38.93 -3.88 31.06
N VAL A 20 38.99 -4.79 30.12
CA VAL A 20 39.81 -4.72 28.93
C VAL A 20 38.91 -4.32 27.73
N ARG A 21 39.39 -3.45 26.87
CA ARG A 21 38.76 -3.11 25.60
C ARG A 21 39.70 -3.44 24.46
N TRP A 22 39.11 -3.98 23.39
CA TRP A 22 39.82 -4.25 22.14
C TRP A 22 38.95 -3.97 20.94
N TRP A 23 39.58 -3.93 19.76
CA TRP A 23 38.88 -3.78 18.52
C TRP A 23 38.64 -5.13 17.87
N GLU A 24 37.45 -5.32 17.33
CA GLU A 24 37.07 -6.52 16.60
C GLU A 24 36.49 -6.14 15.23
N ASP A 25 36.95 -6.86 14.20
CA ASP A 25 36.38 -6.76 12.87
C ASP A 25 35.06 -7.53 12.87
N VAL A 26 33.94 -6.83 12.66
CA VAL A 26 32.61 -7.44 12.64
C VAL A 26 32.20 -7.71 11.19
N PRO A 27 31.79 -8.95 10.86
CA PRO A 27 31.29 -9.26 9.53
C PRO A 27 30.17 -8.30 9.09
N GLY A 28 30.25 -7.78 7.87
CA GLY A 28 29.22 -6.87 7.31
C GLY A 28 29.26 -5.42 7.79
N GLN A 29 30.24 -5.02 8.62
CA GLN A 29 30.45 -3.63 9.02
C GLN A 29 31.77 -3.10 8.44
N HIS A 30 31.74 -1.85 7.94
CA HIS A 30 32.95 -1.17 7.48
C HIS A 30 33.80 -0.66 8.64
N GLU A 31 33.16 -0.37 9.77
CA GLU A 31 33.83 0.10 10.97
C GLU A 31 34.00 -1.03 11.98
N ARG A 32 35.13 -1.02 12.62
CA ARG A 32 35.45 -1.94 13.72
C ARG A 32 34.61 -1.60 14.94
N SER A 33 34.19 -2.62 15.69
CA SER A 33 33.50 -2.40 16.94
C SER A 33 34.44 -2.54 18.14
N HIS A 34 34.22 -1.75 19.19
CA HIS A 34 34.86 -1.95 20.46
C HIS A 34 34.16 -3.05 21.25
N LYS A 35 34.93 -4.04 21.64
CA LYS A 35 34.49 -5.07 22.62
C LYS A 35 35.11 -4.79 23.97
N ARG A 36 34.45 -5.23 25.04
CA ARG A 36 34.94 -5.10 26.40
C ARG A 36 34.65 -6.36 27.22
N ALA A 37 35.56 -6.71 28.12
CA ALA A 37 35.34 -7.80 29.07
C ALA A 37 35.89 -7.43 30.46
N LYS A 38 35.33 -8.01 31.50
CA LYS A 38 35.79 -7.81 32.88
C LYS A 38 37.08 -8.59 33.13
N ILE A 39 38.05 -7.95 33.79
CA ILE A 39 39.32 -8.58 34.19
C ILE A 39 39.25 -9.07 35.63
N CYS A 40 39.07 -8.13 36.58
CA CYS A 40 39.00 -8.40 38.02
C CYS A 40 38.31 -7.23 38.75
N PRO A 41 37.85 -7.41 39.98
CA PRO A 41 37.35 -6.30 40.83
C PRO A 41 38.49 -5.32 41.18
N ILE A 42 38.12 -4.05 41.43
CA ILE A 42 39.06 -3.00 41.79
C ILE A 42 39.56 -3.19 43.24
N SER A 43 38.69 -3.72 44.15
CA SER A 43 38.96 -3.95 45.56
C SER A 43 38.33 -5.24 46.04
N GLY A 44 38.86 -5.81 47.14
CA GLY A 44 38.33 -7.03 47.72
C GLY A 44 38.95 -8.32 47.16
N VAL A 45 38.26 -9.45 47.42
CA VAL A 45 38.69 -10.78 46.98
C VAL A 45 38.73 -10.86 45.44
N GLY A 46 39.83 -11.37 44.89
CA GLY A 46 40.03 -11.46 43.44
C GLY A 46 40.66 -10.25 42.77
N LYS A 47 41.12 -9.24 43.55
CA LYS A 47 41.93 -8.12 43.01
C LYS A 47 43.28 -8.65 42.52
N LEU A 48 43.65 -8.23 41.30
CA LEU A 48 44.91 -8.57 40.65
C LEU A 48 45.90 -7.40 40.73
N SER A 49 47.18 -7.67 40.73
CA SER A 49 48.26 -6.71 40.58
C SER A 49 48.24 -6.07 39.16
N ALA A 50 48.98 -5.01 38.94
CA ALA A 50 49.05 -4.35 37.64
C ALA A 50 49.64 -5.26 36.54
N SER A 51 50.62 -6.09 36.88
CA SER A 51 51.23 -7.05 35.97
C SER A 51 50.28 -8.21 35.62
N GLU A 52 49.57 -8.73 36.59
CA GLU A 52 48.60 -9.81 36.41
C GLU A 52 47.37 -9.30 35.58
N ARG A 53 46.91 -8.07 35.82
CA ARG A 53 45.85 -7.47 34.98
C ARG A 53 46.26 -7.36 33.52
N LYS A 54 47.51 -6.95 33.23
CA LYS A 54 48.05 -6.90 31.85
C LYS A 54 48.10 -8.28 31.23
N ARG A 55 48.58 -9.28 31.97
CA ARG A 55 48.60 -10.67 31.50
C ARG A 55 47.19 -11.17 31.20
N ARG A 56 46.25 -10.99 32.12
CA ARG A 56 44.87 -11.45 31.94
C ARG A 56 44.15 -10.71 30.82
N ALA A 57 44.44 -9.42 30.63
CA ALA A 57 43.91 -8.65 29.50
C ALA A 57 44.38 -9.24 28.17
N ARG A 58 45.67 -9.57 28.02
CA ARG A 58 46.20 -10.22 26.82
C ARG A 58 45.57 -11.59 26.57
N GLU A 59 45.41 -12.39 27.64
CA GLU A 59 44.74 -13.68 27.56
C GLU A 59 43.30 -13.54 27.04
N ILE A 60 42.52 -12.62 27.60
CA ILE A 60 41.14 -12.34 27.17
C ILE A 60 41.08 -11.91 25.68
N VAL A 61 41.98 -11.02 25.25
CA VAL A 61 42.06 -10.60 23.84
C VAL A 61 42.45 -11.77 22.93
N ALA A 62 43.42 -12.61 23.37
CA ALA A 62 43.84 -13.81 22.64
C ALA A 62 42.70 -14.84 22.57
N GLU A 63 42.00 -15.10 23.70
CA GLU A 63 40.86 -16.02 23.78
C GLU A 63 39.69 -15.56 22.89
N SER A 64 39.51 -14.23 22.69
CA SER A 64 38.49 -13.69 21.76
C SER A 64 38.74 -14.04 20.30
N GLY A 65 39.99 -14.38 19.95
CA GLY A 65 40.41 -14.69 18.59
C GLY A 65 40.33 -13.48 17.61
N ALA A 66 40.11 -12.27 18.11
CA ALA A 66 39.94 -11.08 17.28
C ALA A 66 41.15 -10.78 16.36
N ASP A 67 42.33 -11.17 16.76
CA ASP A 67 43.60 -11.03 16.00
C ASP A 67 43.99 -12.30 15.22
N SER A 68 43.18 -13.38 15.28
CA SER A 68 43.51 -14.66 14.63
C SER A 68 43.37 -14.59 13.10
N VAL A 69 44.18 -15.36 12.39
CA VAL A 69 44.09 -15.58 10.95
C VAL A 69 42.71 -16.16 10.56
N GLU A 70 42.21 -17.07 11.42
CA GLU A 70 40.94 -17.71 11.19
C GLU A 70 39.76 -16.73 11.27
N HIS A 71 39.77 -15.85 12.28
CA HIS A 71 38.76 -14.79 12.40
C HIS A 71 38.80 -13.86 11.20
N PHE A 72 40.00 -13.38 10.83
CA PHE A 72 40.18 -12.53 9.64
C PHE A 72 39.68 -13.22 8.35
N ASN A 73 40.04 -14.48 8.16
CA ASN A 73 39.60 -15.27 7.01
C ASN A 73 38.08 -15.45 7.00
N LYS A 74 37.45 -15.68 8.16
CA LYS A 74 35.99 -15.74 8.29
C LYS A 74 35.34 -14.41 7.89
N VAL A 75 35.87 -13.28 8.39
CA VAL A 75 35.39 -11.95 8.03
C VAL A 75 35.54 -11.69 6.53
N VAL A 76 36.73 -12.01 5.96
CA VAL A 76 36.97 -11.83 4.50
C VAL A 76 36.14 -12.79 3.65
N GLN A 77 35.96 -14.04 4.07
CA GLN A 77 35.08 -14.98 3.37
C GLN A 77 33.62 -14.57 3.45
N GLN A 78 33.18 -14.02 4.57
CA GLN A 78 31.85 -13.48 4.73
C GLN A 78 31.65 -12.24 3.87
N GLN A 79 32.65 -11.34 3.81
CA GLN A 79 32.67 -10.21 2.88
C GLN A 79 32.68 -10.66 1.41
N LYS A 80 33.34 -11.77 1.07
CA LYS A 80 33.29 -12.35 -0.29
C LYS A 80 31.99 -13.06 -0.59
N LYS A 81 31.35 -13.73 0.41
CA LYS A 81 29.97 -14.22 0.30
C LYS A 81 28.95 -13.10 0.19
N ASP A 82 29.23 -11.94 0.76
CA ASP A 82 28.44 -10.72 0.71
C ASP A 82 28.61 -9.95 -0.62
N CYS A 83 29.26 -10.50 -1.62
CA CYS A 83 29.25 -9.99 -2.99
C CYS A 83 27.90 -10.21 -3.71
N VAL A 84 26.82 -10.49 -2.96
CA VAL A 84 25.47 -10.47 -3.51
C VAL A 84 25.13 -9.03 -3.90
N THR A 85 24.92 -8.82 -5.19
CA THR A 85 24.53 -7.49 -5.66
C THR A 85 23.11 -7.17 -5.20
N PHE A 86 22.80 -5.87 -5.12
CA PHE A 86 21.45 -5.42 -4.77
C PHE A 86 20.40 -6.05 -5.70
N LYS A 87 20.65 -6.11 -7.00
CA LYS A 87 19.78 -6.71 -8.01
C LYS A 87 19.52 -8.20 -7.75
N GLN A 88 20.57 -8.96 -7.39
CA GLN A 88 20.43 -10.38 -7.05
C GLN A 88 19.59 -10.55 -5.77
N GLN A 89 19.82 -9.73 -4.75
CA GLN A 89 19.04 -9.76 -3.52
C GLN A 89 17.58 -9.36 -3.77
N ALA A 90 17.35 -8.34 -4.59
CA ALA A 90 16.01 -7.93 -4.97
C ALA A 90 15.23 -9.07 -5.66
N SER A 91 15.87 -9.81 -6.55
CA SER A 91 15.25 -10.99 -7.20
C SER A 91 14.90 -12.08 -6.19
N ARG A 92 15.83 -12.41 -5.28
CA ARG A 92 15.58 -13.38 -4.19
C ARG A 92 14.44 -12.94 -3.28
N TRP A 93 14.40 -11.65 -2.93
CA TRP A 93 13.35 -11.07 -2.11
C TRP A 93 11.98 -11.17 -2.79
N LEU A 94 11.86 -10.83 -4.07
CA LEU A 94 10.60 -10.96 -4.84
C LEU A 94 10.13 -12.42 -4.92
N GLU A 95 11.04 -13.36 -5.15
CA GLU A 95 10.71 -14.79 -5.15
C GLU A 95 10.19 -15.27 -3.80
N HIS A 96 10.86 -14.86 -2.72
CA HIS A 96 10.41 -15.16 -1.36
C HIS A 96 8.99 -14.63 -1.12
N LEU A 97 8.70 -13.39 -1.53
CA LEU A 97 7.38 -12.79 -1.38
C LEU A 97 6.30 -13.53 -2.17
N ARG A 98 6.61 -14.04 -3.37
CA ARG A 98 5.68 -14.85 -4.18
C ARG A 98 5.32 -16.18 -3.49
N LYS A 99 6.26 -16.75 -2.72
CA LYS A 99 6.10 -18.03 -2.01
C LYS A 99 5.61 -17.87 -0.55
N ARG A 100 5.54 -16.64 -0.05
CA ARG A 100 5.26 -16.34 1.36
C ARG A 100 3.84 -16.75 1.76
N LYS A 101 3.73 -17.66 2.75
CA LYS A 101 2.43 -18.14 3.28
C LYS A 101 1.89 -17.25 4.40
N ARG A 102 2.74 -16.81 5.34
CA ARG A 102 2.34 -15.94 6.44
C ARG A 102 2.22 -14.50 5.95
N LYS A 103 1.04 -13.90 6.01
CA LYS A 103 0.72 -12.55 5.48
C LYS A 103 1.16 -12.40 4.01
N PRO A 104 0.55 -13.16 3.07
CA PRO A 104 0.93 -13.13 1.67
C PRO A 104 0.70 -11.73 1.07
N VAL A 105 1.63 -11.27 0.26
CA VAL A 105 1.54 -10.02 -0.48
C VAL A 105 0.69 -10.23 -1.73
N ALA A 106 -0.09 -9.23 -2.12
CA ALA A 106 -0.87 -9.30 -3.35
C ALA A 106 0.05 -9.36 -4.58
N PRO A 107 -0.21 -10.24 -5.56
CA PRO A 107 0.63 -10.35 -6.76
C PRO A 107 0.88 -9.01 -7.47
N GLU A 108 -0.15 -8.17 -7.58
CA GLU A 108 -0.04 -6.85 -8.21
C GLU A 108 0.90 -5.89 -7.46
N THR A 109 1.04 -6.07 -6.15
CA THR A 109 1.99 -5.27 -5.36
C THR A 109 3.41 -5.74 -5.64
N ILE A 110 3.62 -7.06 -5.79
CA ILE A 110 4.92 -7.63 -6.14
C ILE A 110 5.31 -7.19 -7.56
N ASP A 111 4.39 -7.27 -8.53
CA ASP A 111 4.60 -6.83 -9.90
C ASP A 111 4.96 -5.34 -9.97
N GLU A 112 4.30 -4.50 -9.18
CA GLU A 112 4.61 -3.07 -9.09
C GLU A 112 5.99 -2.82 -8.46
N TRP A 113 6.38 -3.54 -7.41
CA TRP A 113 7.71 -3.44 -6.83
C TRP A 113 8.79 -3.92 -7.81
N GLU A 114 8.53 -5.00 -8.56
CA GLU A 114 9.42 -5.47 -9.61
C GLU A 114 9.58 -4.43 -10.73
N ARG A 115 8.49 -3.78 -11.14
CA ARG A 115 8.53 -2.68 -12.10
C ARG A 115 9.38 -1.51 -11.60
N ILE A 116 9.19 -1.10 -10.34
CA ILE A 116 9.96 -0.02 -9.70
C ILE A 116 11.45 -0.39 -9.64
N LEU A 117 11.76 -1.61 -9.21
CA LEU A 117 13.14 -2.11 -9.17
C LEU A 117 13.78 -2.07 -10.55
N ASN A 118 13.13 -2.63 -11.56
CA ASN A 118 13.73 -2.75 -12.90
C ASN A 118 13.85 -1.41 -13.62
N LYS A 119 12.89 -0.50 -13.43
CA LYS A 119 12.86 0.76 -14.16
C LYS A 119 13.65 1.89 -13.50
N GLU A 120 13.59 1.98 -12.17
CA GLU A 120 14.09 3.16 -11.47
C GLU A 120 15.30 2.88 -10.56
N ILE A 121 15.37 1.69 -9.94
CA ILE A 121 16.35 1.41 -8.88
C ILE A 121 17.54 0.61 -9.39
N ASN A 122 17.31 -0.55 -10.02
CA ASN A 122 18.38 -1.42 -10.50
C ASN A 122 19.33 -0.76 -11.51
N PRO A 123 18.88 0.13 -12.41
CA PRO A 123 19.79 0.85 -13.30
C PRO A 123 20.83 1.70 -12.58
N GLN A 124 20.56 2.12 -11.34
CA GLN A 124 21.41 3.01 -10.56
C GLN A 124 22.27 2.27 -9.53
N ILE A 125 21.67 1.31 -8.81
CA ILE A 125 22.32 0.65 -7.69
C ILE A 125 22.34 -0.88 -7.80
N GLY A 126 21.82 -1.44 -8.89
CA GLY A 126 21.66 -2.90 -9.04
C GLY A 126 22.95 -3.69 -8.88
N GLU A 127 24.05 -3.16 -9.40
CA GLU A 127 25.38 -3.79 -9.36
C GLU A 127 26.15 -3.50 -8.06
N HIS A 128 25.65 -2.61 -7.19
CA HIS A 128 26.28 -2.37 -5.90
C HIS A 128 26.11 -3.60 -5.00
N PRO A 129 27.09 -3.97 -4.19
CA PRO A 129 26.90 -4.91 -3.09
C PRO A 129 25.77 -4.41 -2.19
N VAL A 130 24.87 -5.31 -1.77
CA VAL A 130 23.74 -4.92 -0.90
C VAL A 130 24.21 -4.31 0.44
N SER A 131 25.41 -4.71 0.90
CA SER A 131 26.05 -4.21 2.13
C SER A 131 26.41 -2.73 2.09
N VAL A 132 26.63 -2.13 0.91
CA VAL A 132 26.99 -0.71 0.79
C VAL A 132 25.80 0.21 0.53
N VAL A 133 24.60 -0.36 0.39
CA VAL A 133 23.38 0.44 0.20
C VAL A 133 22.99 1.10 1.53
N ASP A 134 23.31 2.36 1.65
CA ASP A 134 23.13 3.22 2.83
C ASP A 134 22.34 4.49 2.52
N ASN A 135 22.28 5.41 3.47
CA ASN A 135 21.64 6.71 3.29
C ASN A 135 22.26 7.55 2.17
N GLY A 136 23.58 7.46 1.98
CA GLY A 136 24.30 8.20 0.94
C GLY A 136 23.95 7.70 -0.47
N VAL A 137 23.86 6.38 -0.64
CA VAL A 137 23.40 5.76 -1.88
C VAL A 137 21.97 6.13 -2.18
N LEU A 138 21.07 6.06 -1.17
CA LEU A 138 19.67 6.43 -1.35
C LEU A 138 19.48 7.94 -1.60
N LYS A 139 20.33 8.81 -1.03
CA LYS A 139 20.31 10.25 -1.34
C LYS A 139 20.50 10.51 -2.83
N LYS A 140 21.48 9.85 -3.46
CA LYS A 140 21.69 9.97 -4.92
C LYS A 140 20.45 9.53 -5.72
N LEU A 141 19.80 8.44 -5.29
CA LEU A 141 18.52 7.99 -5.90
C LEU A 141 17.42 9.04 -5.76
N VAL A 142 17.29 9.67 -4.59
CA VAL A 142 16.32 10.76 -4.34
C VAL A 142 16.54 11.90 -5.30
N THR A 143 17.79 12.39 -5.42
CA THR A 143 18.16 13.48 -6.34
C THR A 143 17.75 13.12 -7.78
N LEU A 144 18.13 11.94 -8.28
CA LEU A 144 17.79 11.50 -9.63
C LEU A 144 16.28 11.40 -9.88
N MET A 145 15.50 10.98 -8.88
CA MET A 145 14.02 10.90 -8.98
C MET A 145 13.40 12.31 -8.94
N ALA A 146 13.95 13.22 -8.13
CA ALA A 146 13.51 14.62 -8.06
C ALA A 146 13.80 15.36 -9.38
N ASP A 147 14.98 15.17 -9.98
CA ASP A 147 15.36 15.73 -11.27
C ASP A 147 14.45 15.23 -12.42
N LYS A 148 13.91 14.03 -12.31
CA LYS A 148 12.87 13.50 -13.20
C LYS A 148 11.49 14.12 -12.97
N GLY A 149 11.32 15.05 -12.04
CA GLY A 149 10.06 15.69 -11.69
C GLY A 149 9.08 14.80 -10.95
N MET A 150 9.53 13.73 -10.28
CA MET A 150 8.65 12.87 -9.50
C MET A 150 8.16 13.60 -8.24
N SER A 151 6.88 13.41 -7.90
CA SER A 151 6.34 13.98 -6.66
C SER A 151 6.99 13.38 -5.42
N GLY A 152 7.12 14.17 -4.34
CA GLY A 152 7.68 13.70 -3.06
C GLY A 152 7.01 12.41 -2.56
N LYS A 153 5.68 12.26 -2.72
CA LYS A 153 4.97 11.03 -2.35
C LYS A 153 5.37 9.82 -3.20
N THR A 154 5.64 10.03 -4.49
CA THR A 154 6.13 8.95 -5.37
C THR A 154 7.53 8.52 -4.95
N ILE A 155 8.42 9.49 -4.70
CA ILE A 155 9.78 9.23 -4.22
C ILE A 155 9.76 8.47 -2.89
N GLU A 156 8.97 8.92 -1.92
CA GLU A 156 8.80 8.23 -0.63
C GLU A 156 8.36 6.78 -0.81
N ASN A 157 7.36 6.52 -1.66
CA ASN A 157 6.88 5.17 -1.93
C ASN A 157 7.95 4.30 -2.62
N TYR A 158 8.70 4.87 -3.56
CA TYR A 158 9.75 4.13 -4.28
C TYR A 158 10.92 3.78 -3.36
N LEU A 159 11.31 4.69 -2.46
CA LEU A 159 12.37 4.45 -1.48
C LEU A 159 12.04 3.33 -0.48
N GLN A 160 10.76 3.00 -0.26
CA GLN A 160 10.43 1.84 0.59
C GLN A 160 10.96 0.54 -0.02
N VAL A 161 11.02 0.43 -1.35
CA VAL A 161 11.42 -0.82 -2.02
C VAL A 161 12.87 -1.19 -1.73
N PRO A 162 13.89 -0.32 -1.99
CA PRO A 162 15.28 -0.67 -1.67
C PRO A 162 15.50 -0.87 -0.17
N LYS A 163 14.79 -0.15 0.70
CA LYS A 163 14.86 -0.37 2.15
C LYS A 163 14.39 -1.77 2.54
N MET A 164 13.29 -2.26 1.94
CA MET A 164 12.79 -3.61 2.16
C MET A 164 13.73 -4.68 1.60
N VAL A 165 14.38 -4.43 0.46
CA VAL A 165 15.38 -5.34 -0.12
C VAL A 165 16.57 -5.49 0.82
N VAL A 166 17.14 -4.38 1.32
CA VAL A 166 18.25 -4.41 2.29
C VAL A 166 17.84 -5.13 3.58
N ALA A 167 16.66 -4.82 4.11
CA ALA A 167 16.12 -5.45 5.32
C ALA A 167 15.80 -6.96 5.14
N SER A 168 15.70 -7.44 3.90
CA SER A 168 15.44 -8.86 3.61
C SER A 168 16.66 -9.75 3.73
N VAL A 169 17.85 -9.17 3.89
CA VAL A 169 19.07 -9.95 4.17
C VAL A 169 19.07 -10.27 5.65
N VAL A 170 18.77 -11.52 5.97
CA VAL A 170 18.70 -12.02 7.35
C VAL A 170 19.66 -13.17 7.57
N ASP A 171 20.10 -13.35 8.82
CA ASP A 171 20.86 -14.52 9.28
C ASP A 171 19.97 -15.75 9.49
N GLY A 172 20.55 -16.83 10.01
CA GLY A 172 19.83 -18.08 10.30
C GLY A 172 18.73 -17.93 11.36
N ASP A 173 18.83 -16.94 12.23
CA ASP A 173 17.86 -16.65 13.31
C ASP A 173 16.81 -15.60 12.90
N GLY A 174 16.93 -15.06 11.68
CA GLY A 174 15.99 -14.06 11.13
C GLY A 174 16.34 -12.62 11.51
N ASN A 175 17.49 -12.34 12.09
CA ASN A 175 17.94 -10.98 12.36
C ASN A 175 18.50 -10.32 11.09
N GLN A 176 18.27 -9.02 10.94
CA GLN A 176 18.83 -8.29 9.80
C GLN A 176 20.36 -8.27 9.86
N VAL A 177 21.02 -8.72 8.78
CA VAL A 177 22.47 -8.65 8.63
C VAL A 177 22.95 -7.20 8.50
N TYR A 178 22.17 -6.37 7.83
CA TYR A 178 22.46 -4.95 7.61
C TYR A 178 21.36 -4.06 8.23
N PRO A 179 21.25 -3.96 9.57
CA PRO A 179 20.30 -3.06 10.20
C PRO A 179 20.65 -1.60 9.86
N ARG A 180 19.68 -0.86 9.31
CA ARG A 180 19.87 0.53 8.90
C ARG A 180 18.88 1.45 9.60
N LYS A 181 19.38 2.59 10.09
CA LYS A 181 18.55 3.74 10.47
C LYS A 181 18.46 4.66 9.27
N TRP A 182 17.26 4.72 8.67
CA TRP A 182 17.04 5.55 7.49
C TRP A 182 16.73 6.99 7.91
N ASN A 183 17.58 7.93 7.48
CA ASN A 183 17.43 9.35 7.77
C ASN A 183 16.88 10.09 6.55
N HIS A 184 15.57 10.39 6.58
CA HIS A 184 14.87 11.05 5.45
C HIS A 184 15.35 12.48 5.23
N GLU A 185 15.73 13.19 6.28
CA GLU A 185 16.27 14.54 6.21
C GLU A 185 17.65 14.55 5.51
N PHE A 186 18.55 13.66 5.96
CA PHE A 186 19.86 13.51 5.30
C PHE A 186 19.72 13.10 3.83
N MET A 187 18.79 12.23 3.51
CA MET A 187 18.52 11.78 2.14
C MET A 187 17.85 12.86 1.29
N ASP A 188 17.45 13.98 1.88
CA ASP A 188 16.77 15.10 1.23
C ASP A 188 15.46 14.67 0.53
N VAL A 189 14.69 13.81 1.20
CA VAL A 189 13.41 13.32 0.67
C VAL A 189 12.40 14.46 0.66
N PRO A 190 11.87 14.87 -0.52
CA PRO A 190 10.94 15.98 -0.60
C PRO A 190 9.71 15.78 0.28
N LEU A 191 9.33 16.81 1.04
CA LEU A 191 8.18 16.78 1.92
C LEU A 191 6.89 16.59 1.13
N VAL A 192 6.01 15.74 1.65
CA VAL A 192 4.69 15.52 1.06
C VAL A 192 3.70 16.54 1.61
N GLU A 193 3.45 17.59 0.85
CA GLU A 193 2.43 18.56 1.19
C GLU A 193 1.02 17.97 0.97
N LYS A 194 0.34 17.65 2.06
CA LYS A 194 -1.00 17.03 2.02
C LYS A 194 -2.04 17.95 1.35
N SER A 195 -1.91 19.26 1.49
CA SER A 195 -2.78 20.26 0.88
C SER A 195 -2.72 20.28 -0.66
N LYS A 196 -1.55 19.95 -1.22
CA LYS A 196 -1.34 19.91 -2.67
C LYS A 196 -1.65 18.53 -3.29
N GLN A 197 -2.15 17.55 -2.51
CA GLN A 197 -2.51 16.26 -3.06
C GLN A 197 -3.75 16.39 -3.95
N ASN A 198 -3.69 15.80 -5.16
CA ASN A 198 -4.83 15.76 -6.08
C ASN A 198 -5.94 14.84 -5.54
N THR A 199 -6.79 15.41 -4.70
CA THR A 199 -7.89 14.72 -4.03
C THR A 199 -9.24 15.40 -4.24
N PRO A 200 -9.69 15.63 -5.50
CA PRO A 200 -10.95 16.32 -5.75
C PRO A 200 -12.13 15.52 -5.19
N SER A 201 -13.16 16.26 -4.76
CA SER A 201 -14.49 15.75 -4.45
C SER A 201 -15.49 16.39 -5.42
N PHE A 202 -16.60 15.72 -5.69
CA PHE A 202 -17.69 16.33 -6.43
C PHE A 202 -18.59 17.13 -5.50
N SER A 203 -19.29 18.15 -6.04
CA SER A 203 -20.41 18.81 -5.38
C SER A 203 -21.73 18.11 -5.73
N SER A 204 -22.82 18.50 -5.06
CA SER A 204 -24.17 18.01 -5.36
C SER A 204 -24.61 18.36 -6.77
N GLU A 205 -24.26 19.56 -7.26
CA GLU A 205 -24.56 20.04 -8.61
C GLU A 205 -23.84 19.18 -9.66
N VAL A 206 -22.56 18.90 -9.47
CA VAL A 206 -21.78 18.02 -10.36
C VAL A 206 -22.39 16.62 -10.39
N MET A 207 -22.78 16.09 -9.23
CA MET A 207 -23.42 14.77 -9.14
C MET A 207 -24.79 14.76 -9.83
N THR A 208 -25.59 15.82 -9.67
CA THR A 208 -26.87 16.00 -10.38
C THR A 208 -26.66 16.05 -11.89
N GLY A 209 -25.62 16.73 -12.36
CA GLY A 209 -25.23 16.75 -13.77
C GLY A 209 -24.80 15.36 -14.28
N LEU A 210 -23.98 14.65 -13.53
CA LEU A 210 -23.55 13.28 -13.87
C LEU A 210 -24.72 12.28 -13.88
N ALA A 211 -25.76 12.52 -13.04
CA ALA A 211 -26.99 11.74 -13.05
C ALA A 211 -27.85 11.96 -14.33
N LYS A 212 -27.55 12.98 -15.09
CA LYS A 212 -28.18 13.28 -16.42
C LYS A 212 -27.29 12.84 -17.60
N TRP A 213 -26.16 12.17 -17.37
CA TRP A 213 -25.25 11.76 -18.44
C TRP A 213 -25.95 10.95 -19.53
N LYS A 214 -25.64 11.25 -20.79
CA LYS A 214 -26.34 10.74 -22.00
C LYS A 214 -26.22 9.22 -22.20
N LYS A 215 -25.20 8.56 -21.63
CA LYS A 215 -24.99 7.12 -21.75
C LYS A 215 -25.60 6.41 -20.53
N PRO A 216 -26.69 5.63 -20.69
CA PRO A 216 -27.47 5.07 -19.56
C PRO A 216 -26.66 4.19 -18.62
N LYS A 217 -25.77 3.34 -19.17
CA LYS A 217 -24.93 2.42 -18.39
C LYS A 217 -23.97 3.17 -17.48
N GLU A 218 -23.23 4.11 -18.04
CA GLU A 218 -22.25 4.92 -17.31
C GLU A 218 -22.94 5.89 -16.36
N ARG A 219 -24.09 6.44 -16.74
CA ARG A 219 -24.94 7.25 -15.86
C ARG A 219 -25.33 6.47 -14.60
N MET A 220 -25.86 5.24 -14.77
CA MET A 220 -26.22 4.39 -13.62
C MET A 220 -25.01 4.08 -12.74
N LEU A 221 -23.84 3.85 -13.34
CA LEU A 221 -22.60 3.63 -12.60
C LEU A 221 -22.21 4.87 -11.78
N PHE A 222 -22.31 6.08 -12.34
CA PHE A 222 -22.01 7.33 -11.63
C PHE A 222 -22.98 7.57 -10.48
N VAL A 223 -24.27 7.39 -10.74
CA VAL A 223 -25.32 7.49 -9.72
C VAL A 223 -25.04 6.50 -8.58
N LEU A 224 -24.79 5.24 -8.91
CA LEU A 224 -24.54 4.20 -7.91
C LEU A 224 -23.30 4.51 -7.06
N CYS A 225 -22.19 4.88 -7.71
CA CYS A 225 -20.96 5.23 -7.00
C CYS A 225 -21.13 6.47 -6.11
N GLY A 226 -21.86 7.47 -6.57
CA GLY A 226 -22.16 8.70 -5.81
C GLY A 226 -23.08 8.43 -4.61
N ALA A 227 -24.13 7.64 -4.81
CA ALA A 227 -25.10 7.32 -3.77
C ALA A 227 -24.58 6.36 -2.69
N THR A 228 -23.69 5.47 -3.04
CA THR A 228 -23.20 4.39 -2.14
C THR A 228 -21.77 4.59 -1.66
N GLY A 229 -20.95 5.35 -2.38
CA GLY A 229 -19.51 5.47 -2.11
C GLY A 229 -18.71 4.20 -2.43
N LEU A 230 -19.26 3.25 -3.19
CA LEU A 230 -18.53 2.06 -3.66
C LEU A 230 -17.24 2.46 -4.40
N ARG A 231 -16.17 1.68 -4.22
CA ARG A 231 -15.00 1.81 -5.08
C ARG A 231 -15.39 1.38 -6.50
N ILE A 232 -14.87 2.05 -7.52
CA ILE A 232 -15.20 1.70 -8.91
C ILE A 232 -14.96 0.21 -9.21
N SER A 233 -13.89 -0.38 -8.67
CA SER A 233 -13.60 -1.80 -8.86
C SER A 233 -14.63 -2.71 -8.17
N GLU A 234 -15.20 -2.30 -7.05
CA GLU A 234 -16.29 -2.99 -6.37
C GLU A 234 -17.55 -2.91 -7.21
N ALA A 235 -17.93 -1.71 -7.65
CA ALA A 235 -19.11 -1.49 -8.50
C ALA A 235 -19.05 -2.29 -9.81
N LEU A 236 -17.89 -2.33 -10.47
CA LEU A 236 -17.69 -3.11 -11.70
C LEU A 236 -17.65 -4.62 -11.46
N GLY A 237 -17.44 -5.07 -10.23
CA GLY A 237 -17.48 -6.46 -9.84
C GLY A 237 -18.86 -6.98 -9.46
N ILE A 238 -19.91 -6.17 -9.43
CA ILE A 238 -21.26 -6.58 -9.04
C ILE A 238 -21.86 -7.51 -10.10
N GLU A 239 -22.30 -8.69 -9.68
CA GLU A 239 -23.14 -9.60 -10.44
C GLU A 239 -24.58 -9.53 -9.90
N ILE A 240 -25.55 -9.50 -10.80
CA ILE A 240 -26.96 -9.23 -10.48
C ILE A 240 -27.51 -10.29 -9.53
N ASP A 241 -27.31 -11.54 -9.87
CA ASP A 241 -27.84 -12.72 -9.15
C ASP A 241 -27.15 -13.00 -7.81
N LYS A 242 -25.92 -12.53 -7.63
CA LYS A 242 -25.09 -12.87 -6.47
C LYS A 242 -24.96 -11.76 -5.43
N HIS A 243 -25.04 -10.52 -5.89
CA HIS A 243 -24.62 -9.37 -5.08
C HIS A 243 -25.73 -8.35 -4.84
N ILE A 244 -26.86 -8.45 -5.51
CA ILE A 244 -28.01 -7.55 -5.32
C ILE A 244 -29.12 -8.32 -4.60
N SER A 245 -29.62 -7.77 -3.50
CA SER A 245 -30.75 -8.36 -2.79
C SER A 245 -32.01 -8.35 -3.66
N PHE A 246 -32.94 -9.28 -3.41
CA PHE A 246 -34.20 -9.40 -4.16
C PHE A 246 -35.03 -8.11 -4.19
N ASP A 247 -35.02 -7.35 -3.10
CA ASP A 247 -35.70 -6.06 -2.97
C ASP A 247 -34.90 -4.87 -3.58
N PHE A 248 -33.72 -5.12 -4.14
CA PHE A 248 -32.80 -4.12 -4.65
C PHE A 248 -32.36 -3.05 -3.63
N ARG A 249 -32.52 -3.33 -2.33
CA ARG A 249 -32.20 -2.40 -1.25
C ARG A 249 -30.81 -2.59 -0.66
N THR A 250 -30.12 -3.65 -1.04
CA THR A 250 -28.78 -3.96 -0.50
C THR A 250 -27.86 -4.50 -1.60
N ILE A 251 -26.63 -4.01 -1.63
CA ILE A 251 -25.53 -4.55 -2.46
C ILE A 251 -24.49 -5.21 -1.56
N SER A 252 -24.26 -6.49 -1.78
CA SER A 252 -23.22 -7.26 -1.09
C SER A 252 -21.89 -7.13 -1.82
N VAL A 253 -20.91 -6.46 -1.21
CA VAL A 253 -19.56 -6.33 -1.76
C VAL A 253 -18.75 -7.56 -1.38
N ARG A 254 -18.54 -8.48 -2.33
CA ARG A 254 -17.82 -9.75 -2.13
C ARG A 254 -16.63 -9.93 -3.05
N GLN A 255 -16.56 -9.15 -4.13
CA GLN A 255 -15.51 -9.20 -5.13
C GLN A 255 -15.25 -7.83 -5.75
N GLN A 256 -14.22 -7.75 -6.58
CA GLN A 256 -13.88 -6.56 -7.33
C GLN A 256 -13.47 -6.93 -8.76
N ALA A 257 -13.68 -6.04 -9.72
CA ALA A 257 -13.19 -6.19 -11.08
C ALA A 257 -12.08 -5.18 -11.36
N ARG A 258 -10.93 -5.66 -11.82
CA ARG A 258 -9.80 -4.83 -12.22
C ARG A 258 -9.23 -5.34 -13.54
N HIS A 259 -8.94 -4.43 -14.46
CA HIS A 259 -8.48 -4.79 -15.81
C HIS A 259 -9.37 -5.85 -16.50
N CYS A 260 -10.69 -5.68 -16.39
CA CYS A 260 -11.71 -6.60 -16.92
C CYS A 260 -11.63 -8.04 -16.37
N LYS A 261 -10.92 -8.25 -15.25
CA LYS A 261 -10.81 -9.53 -14.56
C LYS A 261 -11.41 -9.42 -13.15
N VAL A 262 -12.12 -10.45 -12.74
CA VAL A 262 -12.68 -10.55 -11.40
C VAL A 262 -11.62 -11.02 -10.41
N LYS A 263 -11.66 -10.50 -9.20
CA LYS A 263 -10.86 -10.90 -8.06
C LYS A 263 -11.76 -11.03 -6.84
N THR A 264 -11.81 -12.21 -6.30
CA THR A 264 -12.55 -12.50 -5.05
C THR A 264 -11.82 -11.96 -3.82
N ARG A 265 -10.49 -11.80 -3.90
CA ARG A 265 -9.72 -11.20 -2.81
C ARG A 265 -9.88 -9.69 -2.83
N LEU A 266 -10.50 -9.15 -1.80
CA LEU A 266 -10.58 -7.71 -1.54
C LEU A 266 -9.33 -7.22 -0.81
N LYS A 267 -9.10 -5.89 -0.82
CA LYS A 267 -7.89 -5.27 -0.25
C LYS A 267 -7.76 -5.49 1.27
N THR A 268 -8.89 -5.51 1.97
CA THR A 268 -8.96 -5.69 3.44
C THR A 268 -10.16 -6.55 3.78
N THR A 269 -10.17 -7.18 4.97
CA THR A 269 -11.32 -7.92 5.50
C THR A 269 -12.57 -7.06 5.62
N ASN A 270 -12.44 -5.80 6.02
CA ASN A 270 -13.55 -4.85 6.15
C ASN A 270 -14.14 -4.39 4.79
N ALA A 271 -13.49 -4.76 3.69
CA ALA A 271 -14.06 -4.52 2.37
C ALA A 271 -15.24 -5.46 2.06
N LEU A 272 -15.31 -6.63 2.74
CA LEU A 272 -16.48 -7.54 2.71
C LEU A 272 -17.60 -6.90 3.55
N ARG A 273 -18.63 -6.39 2.89
CA ARG A 273 -19.73 -5.67 3.54
C ARG A 273 -20.97 -5.62 2.70
N ASP A 274 -22.05 -5.21 3.31
CA ASP A 274 -23.32 -4.93 2.64
C ASP A 274 -23.53 -3.40 2.65
N VAL A 275 -23.92 -2.86 1.52
CA VAL A 275 -24.20 -1.43 1.33
C VAL A 275 -25.67 -1.27 1.03
N ASP A 276 -26.37 -0.58 1.93
CA ASP A 276 -27.82 -0.39 1.80
C ASP A 276 -28.10 0.84 0.90
N ILE A 277 -29.18 0.76 0.14
CA ILE A 277 -29.50 1.67 -0.94
C ILE A 277 -30.81 2.40 -0.64
N HIS A 278 -30.81 3.72 -0.89
CA HIS A 278 -32.01 4.55 -0.82
C HIS A 278 -33.10 4.06 -1.81
N PRO A 279 -34.41 4.07 -1.45
CA PRO A 279 -35.50 3.59 -2.31
C PRO A 279 -35.48 4.15 -3.73
N ALA A 280 -35.24 5.44 -3.91
CA ALA A 280 -35.18 6.06 -5.23
C ALA A 280 -34.04 5.50 -6.12
N ILE A 281 -32.86 5.21 -5.53
CA ILE A 281 -31.75 4.57 -6.24
C ILE A 281 -32.07 3.11 -6.54
N SER A 282 -32.73 2.40 -5.60
CA SER A 282 -33.22 1.03 -5.79
C SER A 282 -34.16 0.93 -6.98
N SER A 283 -35.13 1.84 -7.10
CA SER A 283 -36.05 1.90 -8.22
C SER A 283 -35.33 2.10 -9.56
N LEU A 284 -34.36 3.01 -9.61
CA LEU A 284 -33.52 3.23 -10.80
C LEU A 284 -32.68 1.99 -11.14
N LEU A 285 -32.10 1.34 -10.13
CA LEU A 285 -31.31 0.12 -10.30
C LEU A 285 -32.16 -1.03 -10.84
N LYS A 286 -33.38 -1.20 -10.30
CA LYS A 286 -34.34 -2.20 -10.77
C LYS A 286 -34.74 -1.95 -12.22
N ALA A 287 -35.06 -0.71 -12.59
CA ALA A 287 -35.34 -0.32 -13.96
C ALA A 287 -34.15 -0.54 -14.91
N PHE A 288 -32.93 -0.23 -14.46
CA PHE A 288 -31.70 -0.45 -15.23
C PHE A 288 -31.38 -1.95 -15.41
N VAL A 289 -31.61 -2.77 -14.41
CA VAL A 289 -31.48 -4.23 -14.52
C VAL A 289 -32.52 -4.80 -15.47
N GLY A 290 -33.76 -4.31 -15.42
CA GLY A 290 -34.85 -4.80 -16.26
C GLY A 290 -35.08 -6.29 -16.08
N GLU A 291 -35.18 -7.04 -17.19
CA GLU A 291 -35.43 -8.48 -17.20
C GLU A 291 -34.16 -9.34 -16.98
N ARG A 292 -32.99 -8.72 -16.87
CA ARG A 292 -31.73 -9.46 -16.65
C ARG A 292 -31.72 -10.17 -15.31
N LYS A 293 -31.55 -11.49 -15.33
CA LYS A 293 -31.55 -12.32 -14.13
C LYS A 293 -30.15 -12.58 -13.57
N SER A 294 -29.10 -12.45 -14.40
CA SER A 294 -27.71 -12.79 -14.00
C SER A 294 -26.69 -11.97 -14.78
N GLY A 295 -25.41 -12.17 -14.45
CA GLY A 295 -24.28 -11.52 -15.11
C GLY A 295 -23.87 -10.20 -14.44
N PHE A 296 -22.80 -9.58 -14.96
CA PHE A 296 -22.31 -8.33 -14.40
C PHE A 296 -23.30 -7.20 -14.58
N LEU A 297 -23.53 -6.44 -13.50
CA LEU A 297 -24.40 -5.26 -13.53
C LEU A 297 -23.95 -4.28 -14.62
N PHE A 298 -22.62 -4.05 -14.72
CA PHE A 298 -21.99 -3.19 -15.71
C PHE A 298 -21.12 -4.02 -16.66
N ALA A 299 -21.77 -4.80 -17.51
CA ALA A 299 -21.11 -5.65 -18.50
C ALA A 299 -20.73 -4.87 -19.75
N SER A 300 -19.61 -5.29 -20.37
CA SER A 300 -19.24 -4.95 -21.75
C SER A 300 -20.13 -5.72 -22.76
N ARG A 301 -19.98 -5.42 -24.05
CA ARG A 301 -20.68 -6.17 -25.10
C ARG A 301 -20.38 -7.68 -25.09
N THR A 302 -19.20 -8.06 -24.58
CA THR A 302 -18.79 -9.47 -24.45
C THR A 302 -19.11 -10.09 -23.08
N GLY A 303 -19.99 -9.48 -22.27
CA GLY A 303 -20.36 -9.98 -20.96
C GLY A 303 -19.30 -9.81 -19.86
N LYS A 304 -18.11 -9.28 -20.16
CA LYS A 304 -17.04 -9.05 -19.16
C LYS A 304 -17.24 -7.73 -18.41
N PRO A 305 -16.67 -7.57 -17.20
CA PRO A 305 -16.69 -6.30 -16.48
C PRO A 305 -16.09 -5.16 -17.31
N LEU A 306 -16.58 -3.94 -17.13
CA LEU A 306 -16.03 -2.77 -17.80
C LEU A 306 -14.64 -2.41 -17.27
N SER A 307 -13.85 -1.70 -18.07
CA SER A 307 -12.55 -1.13 -17.68
C SER A 307 -12.73 0.22 -16.99
N SER A 308 -12.24 0.35 -15.76
CA SER A 308 -12.27 1.62 -15.02
C SER A 308 -11.53 2.75 -15.75
N SER A 309 -10.42 2.45 -16.43
CA SER A 309 -9.66 3.44 -17.20
C SER A 309 -10.45 3.95 -18.41
N ASN A 310 -11.21 3.05 -19.07
CA ASN A 310 -12.07 3.44 -20.18
C ASN A 310 -13.26 4.30 -19.70
N ILE A 311 -13.85 3.96 -18.56
CA ILE A 311 -14.91 4.78 -17.94
C ILE A 311 -14.41 6.18 -17.66
N ILE A 312 -13.23 6.33 -17.03
CA ILE A 312 -12.67 7.65 -16.74
C ILE A 312 -12.44 8.43 -18.04
N ARG A 313 -11.72 7.86 -18.99
CA ARG A 313 -11.26 8.58 -20.17
C ARG A 313 -12.38 8.88 -21.17
N ARG A 314 -13.32 7.95 -21.38
CA ARG A 314 -14.34 8.05 -22.44
C ARG A 314 -15.68 8.58 -21.97
N HIS A 315 -15.92 8.58 -20.63
CA HIS A 315 -17.23 8.97 -20.09
C HIS A 315 -17.12 10.01 -18.97
N LEU A 316 -16.31 9.76 -17.93
CA LEU A 316 -16.24 10.68 -16.80
C LEU A 316 -15.59 12.02 -17.18
N HIS A 317 -14.40 12.00 -17.81
CA HIS A 317 -13.74 13.25 -18.21
C HIS A 317 -14.57 14.07 -19.23
N PRO A 318 -15.16 13.49 -20.28
CA PRO A 318 -16.08 14.22 -21.15
C PRO A 318 -17.28 14.81 -20.41
N ALA A 319 -17.90 14.03 -19.49
CA ALA A 319 -19.02 14.53 -18.70
C ALA A 319 -18.62 15.72 -17.80
N LEU A 320 -17.46 15.62 -17.13
CA LEU A 320 -16.94 16.69 -16.30
C LEU A 320 -16.60 17.95 -17.11
N ASN A 321 -16.12 17.79 -18.33
CA ASN A 321 -15.88 18.89 -19.25
C ASN A 321 -17.22 19.57 -19.68
N GLU A 322 -18.25 18.80 -20.06
CA GLU A 322 -19.59 19.32 -20.37
C GLU A 322 -20.21 20.05 -19.18
N LEU A 323 -19.90 19.63 -17.94
CA LEU A 323 -20.37 20.26 -16.70
C LEU A 323 -19.50 21.44 -16.22
N ASN A 324 -18.48 21.83 -16.97
CA ASN A 324 -17.49 22.84 -16.58
C ASN A 324 -16.88 22.60 -15.17
N PHE A 325 -16.74 21.34 -14.76
CA PHE A 325 -16.08 21.01 -13.52
C PHE A 325 -14.60 21.40 -13.59
N ILE A 326 -14.12 22.13 -12.59
CA ILE A 326 -12.70 22.45 -12.45
C ILE A 326 -12.16 21.74 -11.22
N ASN A 327 -11.14 20.91 -11.41
CA ASN A 327 -10.44 20.27 -10.31
C ASN A 327 -9.59 21.33 -9.59
N PRO A 328 -9.83 21.60 -8.29
CA PRO A 328 -9.15 22.66 -7.56
C PRO A 328 -7.64 22.45 -7.38
N HIS A 329 -7.17 21.22 -7.58
CA HIS A 329 -5.75 20.87 -7.42
C HIS A 329 -4.96 20.95 -8.74
N THR A 330 -5.62 20.85 -9.89
CA THR A 330 -4.92 20.75 -11.19
C THR A 330 -5.39 21.78 -12.21
N GLY A 331 -6.46 22.54 -11.92
CA GLY A 331 -7.08 23.48 -12.86
C GLY A 331 -7.71 22.81 -14.10
N THR A 332 -7.85 21.50 -14.13
CA THR A 332 -8.35 20.74 -15.29
C THR A 332 -9.75 20.19 -15.05
N HIS A 333 -10.46 19.84 -16.13
CA HIS A 333 -11.75 19.14 -16.05
C HIS A 333 -11.60 17.62 -15.77
N LYS A 334 -10.61 17.22 -14.98
CA LYS A 334 -10.30 15.81 -14.77
C LYS A 334 -10.37 15.43 -13.29
N ALA A 335 -11.03 14.32 -13.01
CA ALA A 335 -11.06 13.70 -11.69
C ALA A 335 -11.03 12.17 -11.83
N GLY A 336 -10.50 11.49 -10.80
CA GLY A 336 -10.55 10.05 -10.72
C GLY A 336 -11.83 9.54 -10.05
N ASN A 337 -12.14 8.26 -10.20
CA ASN A 337 -13.32 7.62 -9.61
C ASN A 337 -13.44 7.76 -8.08
N HIS A 338 -12.36 8.02 -7.37
CA HIS A 338 -12.42 8.27 -5.93
C HIS A 338 -13.15 9.55 -5.54
N ALA A 339 -13.38 10.48 -6.49
CA ALA A 339 -14.15 11.69 -6.24
C ALA A 339 -15.61 11.40 -5.83
N PHE A 340 -16.24 10.37 -6.42
CA PHE A 340 -17.57 9.88 -6.00
C PHE A 340 -17.60 9.47 -4.52
N ARG A 341 -16.60 8.71 -4.12
CA ARG A 341 -16.51 8.23 -2.75
C ARG A 341 -16.20 9.34 -1.74
N ARG A 342 -15.39 10.34 -2.14
CA ARG A 342 -15.16 11.54 -1.32
C ARG A 342 -16.42 12.34 -1.17
N PHE A 343 -17.18 12.54 -2.26
CA PHE A 343 -18.50 13.15 -2.23
C PHE A 343 -19.39 12.45 -1.20
N ARG A 344 -19.59 11.13 -1.32
CA ARG A 344 -20.45 10.37 -0.41
C ARG A 344 -20.00 10.46 1.04
N ASN A 345 -18.72 10.32 1.29
CA ASN A 345 -18.16 10.44 2.63
C ASN A 345 -18.38 11.83 3.23
N THR A 346 -18.12 12.88 2.45
CA THR A 346 -18.32 14.27 2.87
C THR A 346 -19.80 14.54 3.14
N TYR A 347 -20.67 14.07 2.27
CA TYR A 347 -22.10 14.22 2.42
C TYR A 347 -22.62 13.55 3.71
N LEU A 348 -22.33 12.26 3.91
CA LEU A 348 -22.75 11.53 5.09
C LEU A 348 -22.21 12.14 6.38
N LYS A 349 -20.96 12.59 6.37
CA LYS A 349 -20.29 13.13 7.56
C LYS A 349 -20.77 14.52 7.95
N ASN A 350 -21.04 15.40 6.97
CA ASN A 350 -21.21 16.83 7.22
C ASN A 350 -22.64 17.34 6.98
N TYR A 351 -23.45 16.58 6.23
CA TYR A 351 -24.81 17.03 5.84
C TYR A 351 -25.91 16.08 6.31
N THR A 352 -25.55 15.05 7.05
CA THR A 352 -26.52 14.10 7.63
C THR A 352 -26.17 13.77 9.07
N GLU A 353 -27.17 13.27 9.80
CA GLU A 353 -26.99 12.74 11.16
C GLU A 353 -26.61 11.25 11.17
N CYS A 354 -26.19 10.70 10.04
CA CYS A 354 -25.87 9.27 9.93
C CYS A 354 -24.80 8.88 10.95
N PRO A 355 -25.04 7.84 11.77
CA PRO A 355 -24.08 7.38 12.75
C PRO A 355 -22.73 7.06 12.10
N LYS A 356 -21.64 7.52 12.77
CA LYS A 356 -20.28 7.36 12.25
C LYS A 356 -19.92 5.90 11.94
N GLY A 357 -20.21 4.98 12.86
CA GLY A 357 -19.97 3.54 12.66
C GLY A 357 -20.65 3.01 11.40
N LEU A 358 -21.88 3.46 11.11
CA LEU A 358 -22.65 3.02 9.95
C LEU A 358 -22.06 3.51 8.62
N TYR A 359 -21.75 4.81 8.48
CA TYR A 359 -21.17 5.27 7.22
C TYR A 359 -19.74 4.76 7.01
N GLU A 360 -18.95 4.58 8.06
CA GLU A 360 -17.64 3.91 7.98
C GLU A 360 -17.78 2.44 7.56
N TYR A 361 -18.79 1.73 8.08
CA TYR A 361 -19.13 0.37 7.62
C TYR A 361 -19.48 0.36 6.12
N TRP A 362 -20.41 1.19 5.64
CA TRP A 362 -20.76 1.25 4.22
C TRP A 362 -19.59 1.62 3.33
N LEU A 363 -18.70 2.47 3.79
CA LEU A 363 -17.49 2.82 3.08
C LEU A 363 -16.39 1.74 3.19
N GLY A 364 -16.50 0.76 4.09
CA GLY A 364 -15.50 -0.28 4.29
C GLY A 364 -14.18 0.30 4.80
N HIS A 365 -14.26 1.23 5.77
CA HIS A 365 -13.13 1.70 6.54
C HIS A 365 -12.84 0.68 7.65
N ALA A 366 -11.56 0.53 8.01
CA ALA A 366 -11.20 -0.27 9.18
C ALA A 366 -11.56 0.52 10.43
N GLY A 367 -12.28 -0.10 11.36
CA GLY A 367 -12.45 0.42 12.70
C GLY A 367 -11.09 0.63 13.36
N LYS A 368 -10.96 1.69 14.15
CA LYS A 368 -9.70 2.03 14.82
C LYS A 368 -9.67 1.58 16.28
N ASP A 369 -10.84 1.31 16.86
CA ASP A 369 -11.00 1.03 18.29
C ASP A 369 -11.54 -0.36 18.56
N MET A 370 -11.31 -0.89 19.77
CA MET A 370 -11.88 -2.16 20.24
C MET A 370 -13.42 -2.13 20.24
N SER A 371 -14.04 -0.96 20.43
CA SER A 371 -15.47 -0.73 20.32
C SER A 371 -16.04 -1.15 18.97
N ASP A 372 -15.27 -0.95 17.88
CA ASP A 372 -15.68 -1.34 16.52
C ASP A 372 -15.76 -2.86 16.31
N LEU A 373 -15.10 -3.66 17.17
CA LEU A 373 -15.20 -5.13 17.15
C LEU A 373 -16.50 -5.63 17.74
N TYR A 374 -17.09 -4.88 18.67
CA TYR A 374 -18.35 -5.22 19.34
C TYR A 374 -19.57 -4.61 18.64
N ASP A 375 -19.35 -3.75 17.64
CA ASP A 375 -20.43 -3.13 16.87
C ASP A 375 -21.10 -4.15 15.95
N LYS A 376 -22.34 -4.53 16.28
CA LYS A 376 -23.18 -5.46 15.53
C LYS A 376 -23.95 -4.79 14.38
N ILE A 377 -23.57 -3.62 13.96
CA ILE A 377 -24.24 -2.85 12.89
C ILE A 377 -24.39 -3.65 11.59
N ARG A 378 -23.52 -4.66 11.39
CA ARG A 378 -23.63 -5.59 10.25
C ARG A 378 -24.90 -6.41 10.28
N GLU A 379 -25.39 -6.76 11.44
CA GLU A 379 -26.52 -7.65 11.67
C GLU A 379 -27.85 -6.89 11.67
N ASP A 380 -27.84 -5.60 12.01
CA ASP A 380 -29.05 -4.77 12.08
C ASP A 380 -29.45 -4.20 10.72
N VAL A 381 -30.02 -5.08 9.89
CA VAL A 381 -30.47 -4.71 8.54
C VAL A 381 -31.59 -3.67 8.55
N PRO A 382 -32.62 -3.73 9.43
CA PRO A 382 -33.66 -2.72 9.51
C PRO A 382 -33.09 -1.33 9.81
N PHE A 383 -32.23 -1.21 10.80
CA PHE A 383 -31.56 0.03 11.17
C PHE A 383 -30.74 0.61 9.99
N ARG A 384 -29.95 -0.22 9.31
CA ARG A 384 -29.18 0.22 8.17
C ARG A 384 -30.05 0.73 7.01
N LYS A 385 -31.13 0.02 6.67
CA LYS A 385 -32.08 0.41 5.61
C LYS A 385 -32.81 1.71 5.94
N MET A 386 -33.22 1.88 7.20
CA MET A 386 -33.83 3.12 7.69
C MET A 386 -32.87 4.31 7.49
N TRP A 387 -31.60 4.16 7.90
CA TRP A 387 -30.60 5.22 7.73
C TRP A 387 -30.22 5.47 6.28
N ALA A 388 -30.20 4.46 5.42
CA ALA A 388 -29.98 4.63 3.99
C ALA A 388 -31.06 5.50 3.34
N GLU A 389 -32.28 5.42 3.83
CA GLU A 389 -33.41 6.26 3.42
C GLU A 389 -33.34 7.64 4.05
N LYS A 390 -33.22 7.75 5.37
CA LYS A 390 -33.16 9.00 6.13
C LYS A 390 -32.00 9.91 5.66
N SER A 391 -30.83 9.33 5.42
CA SER A 391 -29.64 10.11 5.01
C SER A 391 -29.71 10.63 3.59
N GLY A 392 -30.56 10.06 2.72
CA GLY A 392 -30.56 10.41 1.30
C GLY A 392 -29.24 10.11 0.60
N PHE A 393 -29.02 10.71 -0.56
CA PHE A 393 -27.81 10.49 -1.37
C PHE A 393 -27.13 11.77 -1.85
N GLY A 394 -27.72 12.96 -1.59
CA GLY A 394 -27.08 14.26 -1.69
C GLY A 394 -27.04 14.90 -3.08
N PHE A 395 -27.84 14.42 -4.03
CA PHE A 395 -27.98 15.00 -5.36
C PHE A 395 -29.34 14.67 -5.95
N GLU A 396 -29.75 15.38 -7.01
CA GLU A 396 -31.02 15.15 -7.67
C GLU A 396 -30.92 14.08 -8.75
N LEU A 397 -32.00 13.33 -8.91
CA LEU A 397 -32.16 12.38 -10.00
C LEU A 397 -32.99 13.02 -11.12
N PRO A 398 -32.78 12.63 -12.38
CA PRO A 398 -33.64 13.11 -13.46
C PRO A 398 -35.08 12.65 -13.25
N SER A 399 -36.03 13.52 -13.49
CA SER A 399 -37.48 13.29 -13.28
C SER A 399 -38.08 12.20 -14.19
N VAL A 400 -37.38 11.82 -15.25
CA VAL A 400 -37.79 10.76 -16.20
C VAL A 400 -36.65 9.77 -16.37
N VAL A 401 -36.91 8.51 -16.15
CA VAL A 401 -35.99 7.41 -16.53
C VAL A 401 -36.07 7.31 -18.07
N PRO A 402 -35.02 7.72 -18.83
CA PRO A 402 -35.04 7.50 -20.26
C PRO A 402 -34.97 6.01 -20.56
N ASN A 403 -35.78 5.57 -21.49
CA ASN A 403 -35.96 4.19 -21.94
C ASN A 403 -34.67 3.33 -21.90
N VAL A 404 -34.79 2.15 -21.32
CA VAL A 404 -33.91 1.00 -21.56
C VAL A 404 -33.80 0.81 -23.10
N PRO A 405 -32.59 0.72 -23.67
CA PRO A 405 -32.49 0.47 -25.11
C PRO A 405 -33.25 -0.82 -25.46
N LYS A 406 -34.25 -0.69 -26.31
CA LYS A 406 -34.87 -1.84 -26.99
C LYS A 406 -33.72 -2.62 -27.65
N LYS A 407 -33.81 -3.95 -27.63
CA LYS A 407 -32.95 -4.84 -28.46
C LYS A 407 -32.96 -4.29 -29.86
N GLU A 408 -31.81 -3.91 -30.41
CA GLU A 408 -31.65 -3.79 -31.86
C GLU A 408 -31.91 -5.18 -32.44
N ASP A 409 -32.94 -5.26 -33.25
CA ASP A 409 -33.34 -6.45 -33.94
C ASP A 409 -32.17 -7.03 -34.77
N GLN A 410 -31.86 -8.28 -34.48
CA GLN A 410 -30.94 -9.09 -35.29
C GLN A 410 -31.61 -9.57 -36.61
N SER A 411 -32.43 -8.75 -37.25
CA SER A 411 -33.18 -9.15 -38.42
C SER A 411 -32.66 -8.60 -39.78
N GLU A 412 -31.55 -7.84 -39.80
CA GLU A 412 -31.00 -7.32 -41.07
C GLU A 412 -29.71 -7.99 -41.58
N ALA A 413 -29.19 -9.02 -40.89
CA ALA A 413 -27.98 -9.73 -41.33
C ALA A 413 -28.28 -11.04 -42.15
N ALA A 414 -29.54 -11.31 -42.46
CA ALA A 414 -29.94 -12.53 -43.19
C ALA A 414 -30.47 -12.28 -44.63
N LYS A 415 -30.23 -11.09 -45.19
CA LYS A 415 -30.60 -10.77 -46.57
C LYS A 415 -29.47 -10.12 -47.37
N ALA A 416 -28.26 -10.61 -47.24
CA ALA A 416 -27.16 -10.33 -48.17
C ALA A 416 -26.15 -11.48 -48.05
N ALA A 417 -26.49 -12.66 -48.56
CA ALA A 417 -25.59 -13.72 -48.96
C ALA A 417 -26.12 -14.27 -50.30
#